data_0d7a2bdc5910146184a4910903615af6
#
_entry.id   0d7a2bdc5910146184a4910903615af6
#
_cell.length_a   1.000
_cell.length_b   1.000
_cell.length_c   1.000
_cell.angle_alpha   90.00
_cell.angle_beta   90.00
_cell.angle_gamma   90.00
#
_symmetry.space_group_name_H-M   'P 1'
#
loop_
_entity.id
_entity.type
_entity.pdbx_description
1 polymer ?
#
loop_
_entity_poly.entity_id
_entity_poly.type
_entity_poly.pdbx_seq_one_letter_code
_entity_poly.pdbx_strand_id
1 'polypeptide(L)'
;MLLCAVMCAVAVEAQQVIVDKIVAVVGNSAIYYSDVVATAERLTQQRREMGYTSDRDPNNEALEQLMLQKLLYHQSQIDSVDVSRAEVAIQVENVIQDMIAEAGSIGALEAKEHKAVFDIRETMTQDYVEVQSAQEMQRTVQSKVTITPGEVEHFFKSQPKDSLPIVPEQYVYAHITKFPSSMDEAKRRVKERLLDMRERIIAGKASFSTLARMYSEDGSAVRGGELEPMALEGFVKPFADALEKLKPDQISEVVETEFGFHIIQGIEKLPNNTYRCRHILIRPYYTPSELAESDNLLDSLANLIRSDSITFEKAALEHSDDVYSKQNGGLVSNHDILEAQQAYQASLTQTKFYKEYLMPADYNALRRLKKGEVSNAYQTTDMKNNQLSKIVKLVDVIPSHTATLDEDYLMIEEAALEHKKRAEYNKWLEGKIEAMYIRIEPEFREGEWEYKGWVK
;
A
#
# COMPACT_ATOMS: atom_id res chain seq x y z
N MET A 1 -3.21 -14.59 -86.21
CA MET A 1 -3.44 -13.71 -85.11
C MET A 1 -3.95 -14.55 -83.94
N LEU A 2 -3.04 -14.94 -83.04
CA LEU A 2 -3.36 -15.76 -81.83
C LEU A 2 -3.60 -14.78 -80.64
N LEU A 3 -4.79 -14.82 -80.08
CA LEU A 3 -5.14 -14.04 -78.86
C LEU A 3 -4.81 -14.91 -77.68
N CYS A 4 -3.74 -14.55 -76.93
CA CYS A 4 -3.47 -15.12 -75.63
C CYS A 4 -4.33 -14.45 -74.53
N ALA A 5 -5.30 -15.17 -73.96
CA ALA A 5 -6.03 -14.77 -72.78
C ALA A 5 -5.19 -15.10 -71.54
N VAL A 6 -4.69 -14.07 -70.84
CA VAL A 6 -4.05 -14.21 -69.50
C VAL A 6 -5.16 -14.26 -68.50
N MET A 7 -5.39 -15.42 -67.91
CA MET A 7 -6.20 -15.59 -66.65
C MET A 7 -5.35 -15.18 -65.46
N CYS A 8 -5.64 -14.04 -64.86
CA CYS A 8 -5.16 -13.70 -63.53
C CYS A 8 -5.95 -14.52 -62.50
N ALA A 9 -5.33 -15.55 -61.94
CA ALA A 9 -5.82 -16.22 -60.75
C ALA A 9 -5.57 -15.28 -59.54
N VAL A 10 -6.60 -14.68 -59.00
CA VAL A 10 -6.57 -14.01 -57.70
C VAL A 10 -6.58 -15.12 -56.64
N ALA A 11 -5.43 -15.36 -56.01
CA ALA A 11 -5.35 -16.19 -54.85
C ALA A 11 -6.05 -15.41 -53.67
N VAL A 12 -7.23 -15.85 -53.32
CA VAL A 12 -7.88 -15.43 -52.09
C VAL A 12 -7.14 -16.16 -50.94
N GLU A 13 -6.24 -15.47 -50.28
CA GLU A 13 -5.72 -15.97 -48.99
C GLU A 13 -6.91 -16.02 -48.02
N ALA A 14 -7.36 -17.22 -47.75
CA ALA A 14 -8.30 -17.47 -46.65
C ALA A 14 -7.59 -17.10 -45.36
N GLN A 15 -7.98 -15.99 -44.76
CA GLN A 15 -7.60 -15.67 -43.39
C GLN A 15 -8.02 -16.85 -42.51
N GLN A 16 -7.04 -17.61 -41.98
CA GLN A 16 -7.30 -18.62 -40.96
C GLN A 16 -7.82 -17.89 -39.74
N VAL A 17 -9.12 -17.98 -39.49
CA VAL A 17 -9.69 -17.62 -38.20
C VAL A 17 -9.17 -18.68 -37.23
N ILE A 18 -8.18 -18.33 -36.43
CA ILE A 18 -7.72 -19.17 -35.36
C ILE A 18 -8.86 -19.19 -34.35
N VAL A 19 -9.64 -20.26 -34.34
CA VAL A 19 -10.65 -20.49 -33.31
C VAL A 19 -9.88 -20.96 -32.08
N ASP A 20 -9.93 -20.16 -31.02
CA ASP A 20 -9.27 -20.49 -29.76
C ASP A 20 -9.89 -21.78 -29.15
N LYS A 21 -9.07 -22.60 -28.52
CA LYS A 21 -9.47 -23.90 -28.03
C LYS A 21 -9.93 -23.81 -26.58
N ILE A 22 -11.13 -24.31 -26.28
CA ILE A 22 -11.56 -24.50 -24.88
C ILE A 22 -10.75 -25.64 -24.27
N VAL A 23 -10.06 -25.38 -23.16
CA VAL A 23 -9.26 -26.37 -22.41
C VAL A 23 -9.96 -26.86 -21.15
N ALA A 24 -10.81 -26.03 -20.54
CA ALA A 24 -11.62 -26.43 -19.42
C ALA A 24 -12.94 -25.64 -19.36
N VAL A 25 -13.91 -26.19 -18.63
CA VAL A 25 -15.17 -25.51 -18.28
C VAL A 25 -15.37 -25.68 -16.78
N VAL A 26 -15.66 -24.57 -16.09
CA VAL A 26 -15.96 -24.53 -14.65
C VAL A 26 -17.31 -23.85 -14.48
N GLY A 27 -18.29 -24.58 -13.98
CA GLY A 27 -19.68 -24.12 -13.95
C GLY A 27 -20.19 -23.81 -15.36
N ASN A 28 -20.45 -22.55 -15.65
CA ASN A 28 -20.89 -22.03 -16.96
C ASN A 28 -19.79 -21.24 -17.70
N SER A 29 -18.58 -21.19 -17.18
CA SER A 29 -17.46 -20.41 -17.72
C SER A 29 -16.46 -21.30 -18.44
N ALA A 30 -16.15 -20.98 -19.71
CA ALA A 30 -15.08 -21.61 -20.48
C ALA A 30 -13.73 -20.96 -20.16
N ILE A 31 -12.68 -21.77 -20.24
CA ILE A 31 -11.28 -21.33 -20.16
C ILE A 31 -10.64 -21.70 -21.50
N TYR A 32 -10.00 -20.71 -22.11
CA TYR A 32 -9.39 -20.86 -23.43
C TYR A 32 -7.88 -21.12 -23.33
N TYR A 33 -7.34 -21.77 -24.35
CA TYR A 33 -5.92 -22.09 -24.41
C TYR A 33 -5.03 -20.85 -24.41
N SER A 34 -5.45 -19.80 -25.12
CA SER A 34 -4.75 -18.50 -25.12
C SER A 34 -4.61 -17.90 -23.73
N ASP A 35 -5.67 -18.01 -22.90
CA ASP A 35 -5.64 -17.50 -21.52
C ASP A 35 -4.66 -18.29 -20.64
N VAL A 36 -4.59 -19.61 -20.85
CA VAL A 36 -3.63 -20.48 -20.14
C VAL A 36 -2.19 -20.10 -20.49
N VAL A 37 -1.89 -19.93 -21.79
CA VAL A 37 -0.53 -19.57 -22.23
C VAL A 37 -0.14 -18.19 -21.72
N ALA A 38 -1.00 -17.18 -21.84
CA ALA A 38 -0.73 -15.82 -21.36
C ALA A 38 -0.51 -15.80 -19.83
N THR A 39 -1.30 -16.57 -19.08
CA THR A 39 -1.15 -16.69 -17.63
C THR A 39 0.14 -17.40 -17.25
N ALA A 40 0.52 -18.48 -17.96
CA ALA A 40 1.76 -19.21 -17.74
C ALA A 40 3.01 -18.36 -18.00
N GLU A 41 2.98 -17.55 -19.06
CA GLU A 41 4.05 -16.59 -19.37
C GLU A 41 4.22 -15.56 -18.26
N ARG A 42 3.11 -14.96 -17.80
CA ARG A 42 3.10 -14.00 -16.70
C ARG A 42 3.64 -14.60 -15.40
N LEU A 43 3.21 -15.80 -15.03
CA LEU A 43 3.72 -16.52 -13.85
C LEU A 43 5.22 -16.79 -13.95
N THR A 44 5.68 -17.18 -15.13
CA THR A 44 7.10 -17.45 -15.39
C THR A 44 7.94 -16.18 -15.27
N GLN A 45 7.45 -15.06 -15.81
CA GLN A 45 8.14 -13.77 -15.70
C GLN A 45 8.20 -13.29 -14.25
N GLN A 46 7.08 -13.33 -13.53
CA GLN A 46 7.01 -12.93 -12.13
C GLN A 46 7.98 -13.74 -11.24
N ARG A 47 8.09 -15.04 -11.49
CA ARG A 47 9.05 -15.91 -10.80
C ARG A 47 10.50 -15.50 -11.07
N ARG A 48 10.84 -15.19 -12.31
CA ARG A 48 12.19 -14.71 -12.67
C ARG A 48 12.54 -13.43 -11.94
N GLU A 49 11.61 -12.49 -11.86
CA GLU A 49 11.79 -11.21 -11.17
C GLU A 49 11.99 -11.39 -9.66
N MET A 50 11.29 -12.36 -9.06
CA MET A 50 11.38 -12.68 -7.63
C MET A 50 12.54 -13.65 -7.29
N GLY A 51 13.27 -14.16 -8.29
CA GLY A 51 14.32 -15.16 -8.08
C GLY A 51 13.81 -16.52 -7.56
N TYR A 52 12.55 -16.85 -7.83
CA TYR A 52 11.87 -18.04 -7.36
C TYR A 52 11.71 -19.07 -8.48
N THR A 53 11.88 -20.37 -8.15
CA THR A 53 11.67 -21.51 -9.07
C THR A 53 10.53 -22.40 -8.57
N SER A 54 9.75 -22.97 -9.49
CA SER A 54 8.74 -23.98 -9.21
C SER A 54 9.02 -25.21 -10.06
N ASP A 55 8.81 -26.37 -9.49
CA ASP A 55 8.95 -27.65 -10.20
C ASP A 55 7.69 -28.04 -10.99
N ARG A 56 6.57 -27.31 -10.80
CA ARG A 56 5.30 -27.54 -11.50
C ARG A 56 5.35 -26.96 -12.92
N ASP A 57 4.69 -27.67 -13.85
CA ASP A 57 4.50 -27.15 -15.23
C ASP A 57 3.73 -25.83 -15.20
N PRO A 58 4.26 -24.75 -15.79
CA PRO A 58 3.61 -23.44 -15.77
C PRO A 58 2.20 -23.42 -16.40
N ASN A 59 1.93 -24.28 -17.42
CA ASN A 59 0.60 -24.32 -18.05
C ASN A 59 -0.41 -25.01 -17.13
N ASN A 60 -0.02 -26.07 -16.42
CA ASN A 60 -0.90 -26.73 -15.46
C ASN A 60 -1.24 -25.80 -14.29
N GLU A 61 -0.26 -25.08 -13.79
CA GLU A 61 -0.46 -24.11 -12.73
C GLU A 61 -1.34 -22.95 -13.19
N ALA A 62 -1.11 -22.41 -14.40
CA ALA A 62 -1.94 -21.37 -14.99
C ALA A 62 -3.40 -21.84 -15.17
N LEU A 63 -3.59 -23.07 -15.66
CA LEU A 63 -4.93 -23.65 -15.82
C LEU A 63 -5.62 -23.80 -14.48
N GLU A 64 -4.93 -24.30 -13.44
CA GLU A 64 -5.49 -24.41 -12.09
C GLU A 64 -5.87 -23.05 -11.51
N GLN A 65 -5.02 -22.05 -11.67
CA GLN A 65 -5.31 -20.68 -11.23
C GLN A 65 -6.56 -20.10 -11.91
N LEU A 66 -6.69 -20.31 -13.23
CA LEU A 66 -7.87 -19.85 -13.97
C LEU A 66 -9.13 -20.61 -13.56
N MET A 67 -9.05 -21.93 -13.35
CA MET A 67 -10.17 -22.73 -12.86
C MET A 67 -10.61 -22.27 -11.46
N LEU A 68 -9.65 -22.03 -10.58
CA LEU A 68 -9.90 -21.51 -9.23
C LEU A 68 -10.59 -20.15 -9.27
N GLN A 69 -10.11 -19.23 -10.11
CA GLN A 69 -10.73 -17.90 -10.30
C GLN A 69 -12.18 -18.05 -10.77
N LYS A 70 -12.46 -18.88 -11.78
CA LYS A 70 -13.82 -19.09 -12.29
C LYS A 70 -14.73 -19.76 -11.24
N LEU A 71 -14.21 -20.70 -10.45
CA LEU A 71 -14.95 -21.33 -9.36
C LEU A 71 -15.32 -20.30 -8.28
N LEU A 72 -14.37 -19.50 -7.83
CA LEU A 72 -14.59 -18.47 -6.80
C LEU A 72 -15.55 -17.39 -7.29
N TYR A 73 -15.42 -16.95 -8.54
CA TYR A 73 -16.35 -16.01 -9.16
C TYR A 73 -17.76 -16.57 -9.23
N HIS A 74 -17.93 -17.82 -9.69
CA HIS A 74 -19.24 -18.47 -9.71
C HIS A 74 -19.83 -18.57 -8.30
N GLN A 75 -19.02 -18.92 -7.30
CA GLN A 75 -19.47 -18.99 -5.91
C GLN A 75 -19.83 -17.61 -5.35
N SER A 76 -19.10 -16.55 -5.72
CA SER A 76 -19.44 -15.18 -5.30
C SER A 76 -20.84 -14.76 -5.77
N GLN A 77 -21.23 -15.16 -6.99
CA GLN A 77 -22.57 -14.91 -7.51
C GLN A 77 -23.65 -15.65 -6.71
N ILE A 78 -23.38 -16.92 -6.30
CA ILE A 78 -24.31 -17.71 -5.48
C ILE A 78 -24.47 -17.09 -4.09
N ASP A 79 -23.38 -16.69 -3.47
CA ASP A 79 -23.33 -16.18 -2.10
C ASP A 79 -23.62 -14.67 -2.04
N SER A 80 -23.92 -14.03 -3.18
CA SER A 80 -24.19 -12.58 -3.29
C SER A 80 -23.07 -11.73 -2.70
N VAL A 81 -21.84 -12.12 -2.94
CA VAL A 81 -20.65 -11.30 -2.62
C VAL A 81 -20.51 -10.26 -3.71
N ASP A 82 -20.80 -9.00 -3.38
CA ASP A 82 -20.89 -7.91 -4.34
C ASP A 82 -19.59 -7.11 -4.41
N VAL A 83 -19.21 -6.76 -5.63
CA VAL A 83 -18.08 -5.87 -5.95
C VAL A 83 -18.62 -4.70 -6.77
N SER A 84 -18.29 -3.49 -6.36
CA SER A 84 -18.74 -2.27 -7.02
C SER A 84 -18.19 -2.17 -8.46
N ARG A 85 -19.03 -2.49 -9.46
CA ARG A 85 -18.63 -2.30 -10.88
C ARG A 85 -18.21 -0.86 -11.18
N ALA A 86 -18.76 0.13 -10.46
CA ALA A 86 -18.40 1.53 -10.65
C ALA A 86 -16.96 1.82 -10.19
N GLU A 87 -16.54 1.26 -9.05
CA GLU A 87 -15.16 1.39 -8.56
C GLU A 87 -14.17 0.67 -9.47
N VAL A 88 -14.54 -0.53 -9.94
CA VAL A 88 -13.75 -1.28 -10.93
C VAL A 88 -13.59 -0.47 -12.22
N ALA A 89 -14.66 0.16 -12.72
CA ALA A 89 -14.60 0.97 -13.94
C ALA A 89 -13.64 2.16 -13.81
N ILE A 90 -13.52 2.76 -12.62
CA ILE A 90 -12.54 3.82 -12.37
C ILE A 90 -11.11 3.28 -12.47
N GLN A 91 -10.83 2.11 -11.88
CA GLN A 91 -9.52 1.47 -11.95
C GLN A 91 -9.15 1.12 -13.39
N VAL A 92 -10.09 0.53 -14.14
CA VAL A 92 -9.89 0.17 -15.57
C VAL A 92 -9.64 1.41 -16.41
N GLU A 93 -10.35 2.53 -16.14
CA GLU A 93 -10.11 3.77 -16.88
C GLU A 93 -8.68 4.28 -16.71
N ASN A 94 -8.12 4.20 -15.49
CA ASN A 94 -6.72 4.58 -15.26
C ASN A 94 -5.76 3.68 -16.07
N VAL A 95 -5.98 2.37 -16.06
CA VAL A 95 -5.15 1.43 -16.85
C VAL A 95 -5.25 1.73 -18.35
N ILE A 96 -6.46 2.03 -18.85
CA ILE A 96 -6.65 2.39 -20.27
C ILE A 96 -5.93 3.70 -20.62
N GLN A 97 -5.95 4.69 -19.73
CA GLN A 97 -5.20 5.93 -19.96
C GLN A 97 -3.69 5.68 -20.02
N ASP A 98 -3.15 4.80 -19.19
CA ASP A 98 -1.75 4.39 -19.24
C ASP A 98 -1.43 3.67 -20.56
N MET A 99 -2.30 2.74 -20.99
CA MET A 99 -2.17 2.05 -22.29
C MET A 99 -2.20 3.03 -23.47
N ILE A 100 -3.06 4.05 -23.44
CA ILE A 100 -3.12 5.09 -24.47
C ILE A 100 -1.85 5.93 -24.46
N ALA A 101 -1.33 6.27 -23.27
CA ALA A 101 -0.10 7.05 -23.14
C ALA A 101 1.12 6.27 -23.68
N GLU A 102 1.21 4.97 -23.40
CA GLU A 102 2.24 4.08 -23.91
C GLU A 102 2.15 3.91 -25.44
N ALA A 103 0.95 3.72 -25.98
CA ALA A 103 0.72 3.59 -27.42
C ALA A 103 0.89 4.92 -28.18
N GLY A 104 0.81 6.06 -27.46
CA GLY A 104 0.92 7.41 -28.00
C GLY A 104 -0.42 8.01 -28.46
N SER A 105 -1.45 7.23 -28.70
CA SER A 105 -2.81 7.71 -29.03
C SER A 105 -3.85 6.59 -28.97
N ILE A 106 -5.14 6.95 -28.85
CA ILE A 106 -6.26 6.01 -28.90
C ILE A 106 -6.22 5.18 -30.20
N GLY A 107 -6.03 5.79 -31.35
CA GLY A 107 -5.98 5.07 -32.64
C GLY A 107 -4.80 4.10 -32.73
N ALA A 108 -3.67 4.41 -32.11
CA ALA A 108 -2.52 3.50 -32.04
C ALA A 108 -2.79 2.31 -31.13
N LEU A 109 -3.47 2.53 -29.98
CA LEU A 109 -3.92 1.46 -29.09
C LEU A 109 -4.91 0.54 -29.80
N GLU A 110 -5.93 1.09 -30.47
CA GLU A 110 -6.93 0.31 -31.21
C GLU A 110 -6.31 -0.52 -32.34
N ALA A 111 -5.31 0.04 -33.03
CA ALA A 111 -4.56 -0.68 -34.07
C ALA A 111 -3.70 -1.81 -33.48
N LYS A 112 -3.09 -1.60 -32.31
CA LYS A 112 -2.29 -2.60 -31.59
C LYS A 112 -3.14 -3.76 -31.09
N GLU A 113 -4.26 -3.43 -30.46
CA GLU A 113 -5.15 -4.42 -29.82
C GLU A 113 -6.18 -5.02 -30.81
N HIS A 114 -6.28 -4.49 -32.02
CA HIS A 114 -7.30 -4.87 -33.04
C HIS A 114 -8.74 -4.79 -32.51
N LYS A 115 -9.01 -3.88 -31.57
CA LYS A 115 -10.31 -3.66 -30.92
C LYS A 115 -10.53 -2.17 -30.67
N ALA A 116 -11.79 -1.73 -30.68
CA ALA A 116 -12.12 -0.37 -30.25
C ALA A 116 -11.85 -0.21 -28.75
N VAL A 117 -11.41 0.98 -28.33
CA VAL A 117 -11.16 1.30 -26.90
C VAL A 117 -12.40 1.03 -26.03
N PHE A 118 -13.60 1.24 -26.58
CA PHE A 118 -14.85 0.90 -25.89
C PHE A 118 -14.93 -0.60 -25.54
N ASP A 119 -14.61 -1.47 -26.51
CA ASP A 119 -14.65 -2.93 -26.32
C ASP A 119 -13.52 -3.40 -25.38
N ILE A 120 -12.34 -2.78 -25.47
CA ILE A 120 -11.24 -3.04 -24.54
C ILE A 120 -11.69 -2.71 -23.12
N ARG A 121 -12.27 -1.52 -22.90
CA ARG A 121 -12.78 -1.08 -21.59
C ARG A 121 -13.82 -2.02 -21.03
N GLU A 122 -14.80 -2.41 -21.80
CA GLU A 122 -15.89 -3.29 -21.35
C GLU A 122 -15.37 -4.68 -20.98
N THR A 123 -14.48 -5.24 -21.82
CA THR A 123 -13.82 -6.53 -21.55
C THR A 123 -13.00 -6.47 -20.27
N MET A 124 -12.12 -5.47 -20.15
CA MET A 124 -11.29 -5.30 -18.94
C MET A 124 -12.13 -5.08 -17.69
N THR A 125 -13.23 -4.31 -17.77
CA THR A 125 -14.11 -4.10 -16.63
C THR A 125 -14.74 -5.43 -16.17
N GLN A 126 -15.15 -6.26 -17.11
CA GLN A 126 -15.70 -7.57 -16.80
C GLN A 126 -14.65 -8.49 -16.14
N ASP A 127 -13.44 -8.54 -16.70
CA ASP A 127 -12.34 -9.36 -16.19
C ASP A 127 -11.91 -8.91 -14.77
N TYR A 128 -11.83 -7.60 -14.54
CA TYR A 128 -11.51 -7.05 -13.22
C TYR A 128 -12.62 -7.34 -12.19
N VAL A 129 -13.89 -7.26 -12.58
CA VAL A 129 -15.01 -7.65 -11.71
C VAL A 129 -14.90 -9.13 -11.34
N GLU A 130 -14.60 -10.02 -12.29
CA GLU A 130 -14.40 -11.44 -12.00
C GLU A 130 -13.26 -11.68 -11.00
N VAL A 131 -12.10 -11.06 -11.23
CA VAL A 131 -10.94 -11.20 -10.36
C VAL A 131 -11.23 -10.67 -8.96
N GLN A 132 -11.79 -9.48 -8.85
CA GLN A 132 -12.10 -8.87 -7.55
C GLN A 132 -13.19 -9.64 -6.81
N SER A 133 -14.22 -10.13 -7.51
CA SER A 133 -15.25 -10.96 -6.89
C SER A 133 -14.70 -12.29 -6.38
N ALA A 134 -13.76 -12.90 -7.11
CA ALA A 134 -13.08 -14.11 -6.65
C ALA A 134 -12.22 -13.84 -5.40
N GLN A 135 -11.49 -12.74 -5.38
CA GLN A 135 -10.68 -12.32 -4.22
C GLN A 135 -11.56 -12.02 -3.00
N GLU A 136 -12.67 -11.31 -3.20
CA GLU A 136 -13.58 -10.97 -2.10
C GLU A 136 -14.32 -12.21 -1.57
N MET A 137 -14.63 -13.17 -2.42
CA MET A 137 -15.14 -14.47 -2.00
C MET A 137 -14.15 -15.22 -1.10
N GLN A 138 -12.89 -15.28 -1.50
CA GLN A 138 -11.83 -15.86 -0.67
C GLN A 138 -11.73 -15.16 0.68
N ARG A 139 -11.70 -13.82 0.68
CA ARG A 139 -11.66 -13.00 1.90
C ARG A 139 -12.87 -13.27 2.80
N THR A 140 -14.06 -13.35 2.21
CA THR A 140 -15.32 -13.64 2.92
C THR A 140 -15.29 -14.99 3.62
N VAL A 141 -14.72 -16.02 2.99
CA VAL A 141 -14.56 -17.35 3.61
C VAL A 141 -13.56 -17.29 4.76
N GLN A 142 -12.41 -16.65 4.55
CA GLN A 142 -11.35 -16.55 5.55
C GLN A 142 -11.72 -15.67 6.75
N SER A 143 -12.49 -14.61 6.54
CA SER A 143 -12.90 -13.67 7.61
C SER A 143 -13.81 -14.29 8.67
N LYS A 144 -14.46 -15.39 8.34
CA LYS A 144 -15.34 -16.14 9.26
C LYS A 144 -14.55 -17.04 10.23
N VAL A 145 -13.27 -17.25 9.96
CA VAL A 145 -12.43 -18.13 10.78
C VAL A 145 -11.91 -17.34 11.97
N THR A 146 -12.19 -17.87 13.15
CA THR A 146 -11.67 -17.37 14.43
C THR A 146 -10.82 -18.44 15.10
N ILE A 147 -9.97 -18.02 16.04
CA ILE A 147 -9.12 -18.95 16.78
C ILE A 147 -9.33 -18.77 18.28
N THR A 148 -9.23 -19.86 19.03
CA THR A 148 -9.31 -19.86 20.47
C THR A 148 -7.92 -19.99 21.11
N PRO A 149 -7.70 -19.53 22.36
CA PRO A 149 -6.41 -19.68 23.04
C PRO A 149 -5.91 -21.12 23.10
N GLY A 150 -6.81 -22.09 23.27
CA GLY A 150 -6.45 -23.51 23.29
C GLY A 150 -5.93 -24.02 21.93
N GLU A 151 -6.48 -23.51 20.82
CA GLU A 151 -6.00 -23.84 19.48
C GLU A 151 -4.63 -23.18 19.21
N VAL A 152 -4.39 -21.98 19.71
CA VAL A 152 -3.08 -21.30 19.64
C VAL A 152 -2.02 -22.11 20.36
N GLU A 153 -2.33 -22.56 21.60
CA GLU A 153 -1.44 -23.40 22.40
C GLU A 153 -1.16 -24.75 21.70
N HIS A 154 -2.21 -25.37 21.12
CA HIS A 154 -2.05 -26.62 20.38
C HIS A 154 -1.18 -26.42 19.12
N PHE A 155 -1.43 -25.38 18.36
CA PHE A 155 -0.61 -25.02 17.18
C PHE A 155 0.86 -24.88 17.58
N PHE A 156 1.15 -24.07 18.60
CA PHE A 156 2.52 -23.83 19.07
C PHE A 156 3.22 -25.12 19.50
N LYS A 157 2.54 -25.96 20.29
CA LYS A 157 3.09 -27.26 20.75
C LYS A 157 3.29 -28.27 19.64
N SER A 158 2.55 -28.15 18.53
CA SER A 158 2.69 -29.04 17.37
C SER A 158 3.89 -28.69 16.50
N GLN A 159 4.46 -27.47 16.64
CA GLN A 159 5.60 -27.05 15.83
C GLN A 159 6.89 -27.76 16.32
N PRO A 160 7.75 -28.22 15.38
CA PRO A 160 9.09 -28.66 15.77
C PRO A 160 9.86 -27.53 16.45
N LYS A 161 10.58 -27.82 17.52
CA LYS A 161 11.31 -26.80 18.28
C LYS A 161 12.31 -26.02 17.43
N ASP A 162 12.93 -26.70 16.47
CA ASP A 162 13.91 -26.10 15.58
C ASP A 162 13.28 -25.22 14.46
N SER A 163 11.96 -25.28 14.30
CA SER A 163 11.19 -24.45 13.36
C SER A 163 10.52 -23.24 14.00
N LEU A 164 10.61 -23.10 15.33
CA LEU A 164 10.07 -21.93 16.00
C LEU A 164 10.85 -20.67 15.57
N PRO A 165 10.17 -19.58 15.30
CA PRO A 165 10.81 -18.35 14.86
C PRO A 165 11.70 -17.77 15.96
N ILE A 166 12.83 -17.21 15.54
CA ILE A 166 13.67 -16.39 16.40
C ILE A 166 13.10 -14.98 16.38
N VAL A 167 12.64 -14.50 17.52
CA VAL A 167 12.19 -13.12 17.72
C VAL A 167 13.43 -12.25 17.87
N PRO A 168 13.64 -11.24 17.00
CA PRO A 168 14.77 -10.32 17.14
C PRO A 168 14.68 -9.50 18.41
N GLU A 169 15.78 -8.84 18.78
CA GLU A 169 15.82 -7.91 19.90
C GLU A 169 14.77 -6.81 19.76
N GLN A 170 14.04 -6.54 20.85
CA GLN A 170 12.98 -5.55 20.91
C GLN A 170 13.25 -4.49 21.98
N TYR A 171 12.82 -3.27 21.69
CA TYR A 171 12.95 -2.11 22.57
C TYR A 171 11.59 -1.68 23.08
N VAL A 172 11.50 -1.45 24.39
CA VAL A 172 10.38 -0.77 25.04
C VAL A 172 10.89 0.56 25.54
N TYR A 173 10.31 1.65 25.10
CA TYR A 173 10.81 2.98 25.46
C TYR A 173 9.70 4.00 25.65
N ALA A 174 10.03 5.05 26.39
CA ALA A 174 9.18 6.22 26.54
C ALA A 174 9.89 7.44 26.01
N HIS A 175 9.14 8.44 25.56
CA HIS A 175 9.70 9.69 25.06
C HIS A 175 8.98 10.93 25.61
N ILE A 176 9.68 12.04 25.62
CA ILE A 176 9.12 13.39 25.77
C ILE A 176 9.54 14.17 24.54
N THR A 177 8.57 14.69 23.80
CA THR A 177 8.80 15.48 22.60
C THR A 177 8.49 16.94 22.87
N LYS A 178 9.22 17.83 22.21
CA LYS A 178 8.98 19.28 22.31
C LYS A 178 9.16 19.94 20.95
N PHE A 179 8.12 20.59 20.45
CA PHE A 179 8.23 21.49 19.32
C PHE A 179 8.85 22.82 19.76
N PRO A 180 9.60 23.50 18.87
CA PRO A 180 10.10 24.84 19.15
C PRO A 180 8.97 25.81 19.47
N SER A 181 9.18 26.68 20.46
CA SER A 181 8.19 27.69 20.88
C SER A 181 7.86 28.71 19.78
N SER A 182 8.76 28.92 18.83
CA SER A 182 8.62 29.81 17.66
C SER A 182 7.82 29.22 16.49
N MET A 183 6.99 28.20 16.73
CA MET A 183 6.20 27.54 15.67
C MET A 183 5.37 28.53 14.84
N ASP A 184 4.70 29.47 15.46
CA ASP A 184 3.88 30.45 14.76
C ASP A 184 4.71 31.38 13.87
N GLU A 185 5.92 31.70 14.30
CA GLU A 185 6.86 32.50 13.51
C GLU A 185 7.44 31.71 12.34
N ALA A 186 7.78 30.45 12.55
CA ALA A 186 8.19 29.54 11.49
C ALA A 186 7.09 29.35 10.44
N LYS A 187 5.85 29.15 10.87
CA LYS A 187 4.68 29.10 10.00
C LYS A 187 4.48 30.38 9.19
N ARG A 188 4.64 31.54 9.82
CA ARG A 188 4.54 32.85 9.14
C ARG A 188 5.60 32.99 8.06
N ARG A 189 6.87 32.66 8.35
CA ARG A 189 7.96 32.70 7.37
C ARG A 189 7.64 31.85 6.12
N VAL A 190 7.07 30.67 6.30
CA VAL A 190 6.69 29.80 5.18
C VAL A 190 5.52 30.36 4.39
N LYS A 191 4.49 30.87 5.08
CA LYS A 191 3.33 31.52 4.41
C LYS A 191 3.79 32.70 3.54
N GLU A 192 4.63 33.57 4.07
CA GLU A 192 5.18 34.72 3.33
C GLU A 192 5.99 34.27 2.10
N ARG A 193 6.80 33.22 2.24
CA ARG A 193 7.58 32.66 1.13
C ARG A 193 6.70 32.07 0.03
N LEU A 194 5.66 31.34 0.39
CA LEU A 194 4.72 30.75 -0.58
C LEU A 194 3.87 31.83 -1.27
N LEU A 195 3.50 32.92 -0.55
CA LEU A 195 2.83 34.06 -1.14
C LEU A 195 3.71 34.75 -2.19
N ASP A 196 4.99 35.02 -1.90
CA ASP A 196 5.93 35.56 -2.88
C ASP A 196 6.03 34.66 -4.12
N MET A 197 6.16 33.34 -3.93
CA MET A 197 6.20 32.39 -5.05
C MET A 197 4.93 32.46 -5.88
N ARG A 198 3.75 32.48 -5.23
CA ARG A 198 2.46 32.57 -5.88
C ARG A 198 2.36 33.86 -6.71
N GLU A 199 2.71 35.00 -6.15
CA GLU A 199 2.70 36.27 -6.85
C GLU A 199 3.63 36.29 -8.08
N ARG A 200 4.82 35.71 -7.96
CA ARG A 200 5.78 35.58 -9.07
C ARG A 200 5.26 34.70 -10.19
N ILE A 201 4.53 33.62 -9.86
CA ILE A 201 3.93 32.74 -10.86
C ILE A 201 2.76 33.49 -11.56
N ILE A 202 1.86 34.11 -10.81
CA ILE A 202 0.72 34.85 -11.35
C ILE A 202 1.19 36.01 -12.26
N ALA A 203 2.29 36.68 -11.87
CA ALA A 203 2.89 37.73 -12.67
C ALA A 203 3.69 37.24 -13.88
N GLY A 204 3.76 35.91 -14.11
CA GLY A 204 4.54 35.33 -15.22
C GLY A 204 6.06 35.46 -15.07
N LYS A 205 6.56 35.84 -13.88
CA LYS A 205 7.98 36.01 -13.59
C LYS A 205 8.69 34.68 -13.28
N ALA A 206 7.96 33.62 -12.98
CA ALA A 206 8.47 32.28 -12.74
C ALA A 206 7.43 31.25 -13.16
N SER A 207 7.88 30.04 -13.58
CA SER A 207 6.97 28.93 -13.81
C SER A 207 6.73 28.14 -12.52
N PHE A 208 5.52 27.63 -12.34
CA PHE A 208 5.17 26.78 -11.19
C PHE A 208 6.12 25.59 -11.07
N SER A 209 6.32 24.86 -12.16
CA SER A 209 7.17 23.66 -12.15
C SER A 209 8.65 23.95 -11.82
N THR A 210 9.14 25.12 -12.22
CA THR A 210 10.53 25.53 -11.85
C THR A 210 10.62 25.78 -10.34
N LEU A 211 9.68 26.53 -9.76
CA LEU A 211 9.68 26.78 -8.31
C LEU A 211 9.43 25.49 -7.51
N ALA A 212 8.56 24.59 -7.99
CA ALA A 212 8.35 23.29 -7.38
C ALA A 212 9.65 22.47 -7.32
N ARG A 213 10.37 22.36 -8.44
CA ARG A 213 11.68 21.63 -8.48
C ARG A 213 12.73 22.23 -7.57
N MET A 214 12.71 23.55 -7.39
CA MET A 214 13.73 24.26 -6.59
C MET A 214 13.40 24.26 -5.09
N TYR A 215 12.14 24.28 -4.71
CA TYR A 215 11.75 24.62 -3.36
C TYR A 215 10.73 23.68 -2.73
N SER A 216 10.02 22.83 -3.50
CA SER A 216 9.09 21.90 -2.90
C SER A 216 9.80 20.78 -2.17
N GLU A 217 9.32 20.47 -0.97
CA GLU A 217 9.84 19.42 -0.10
C GLU A 217 9.04 18.11 -0.26
N ASP A 218 8.21 18.04 -1.29
CA ASP A 218 7.45 16.85 -1.66
C ASP A 218 8.16 16.03 -2.73
N GLY A 219 7.95 14.70 -2.75
CA GLY A 219 8.53 13.81 -3.75
C GLY A 219 8.14 14.15 -5.20
N SER A 220 7.01 14.83 -5.42
CA SER A 220 6.58 15.32 -6.73
C SER A 220 7.44 16.48 -7.27
N ALA A 221 8.32 17.07 -6.45
CA ALA A 221 9.21 18.17 -6.84
C ALA A 221 10.00 17.86 -8.12
N VAL A 222 10.49 16.62 -8.27
CA VAL A 222 11.25 16.17 -9.46
C VAL A 222 10.41 16.22 -10.74
N ARG A 223 9.08 16.08 -10.61
CA ARG A 223 8.10 16.20 -11.71
C ARG A 223 7.49 17.61 -11.80
N GLY A 224 8.11 18.62 -11.16
CA GLY A 224 7.58 19.99 -11.14
C GLY A 224 6.35 20.17 -10.27
N GLY A 225 6.20 19.33 -9.26
CA GLY A 225 5.10 19.32 -8.31
C GLY A 225 3.84 18.59 -8.76
N GLU A 226 3.85 17.95 -9.95
CA GLU A 226 2.68 17.25 -10.49
C GLU A 226 2.43 15.95 -9.71
N LEU A 227 1.18 15.81 -9.24
CA LEU A 227 0.69 14.63 -8.54
C LEU A 227 0.00 13.68 -9.53
N GLU A 228 0.02 12.39 -9.20
CA GLU A 228 -0.79 11.42 -9.95
C GLU A 228 -2.27 11.79 -9.84
N PRO A 229 -3.03 11.64 -10.93
CA PRO A 229 -4.46 11.92 -10.89
C PRO A 229 -5.16 11.07 -9.84
N MET A 230 -5.92 11.73 -8.95
CA MET A 230 -6.70 11.03 -7.93
C MET A 230 -8.01 11.74 -7.61
N ALA A 231 -8.96 11.00 -7.01
CA ALA A 231 -10.21 11.55 -6.54
C ALA A 231 -9.99 12.48 -5.33
N LEU A 232 -10.92 13.42 -5.09
CA LEU A 232 -10.81 14.38 -3.98
C LEU A 232 -10.63 13.71 -2.61
N GLU A 233 -11.26 12.56 -2.43
CA GLU A 233 -11.20 11.76 -1.20
C GLU A 233 -9.80 11.21 -0.92
N GLY A 234 -8.94 11.14 -1.93
CA GLY A 234 -7.53 10.75 -1.78
C GLY A 234 -6.62 11.85 -1.25
N PHE A 235 -7.10 13.10 -1.22
CA PHE A 235 -6.37 14.22 -0.65
C PHE A 235 -6.82 14.51 0.78
N VAL A 236 -5.90 15.02 1.60
CA VAL A 236 -6.29 15.54 2.92
C VAL A 236 -7.28 16.70 2.77
N LYS A 237 -8.25 16.76 3.66
CA LYS A 237 -9.41 17.65 3.53
C LYS A 237 -9.10 19.11 3.19
N PRO A 238 -8.16 19.81 3.85
CA PRO A 238 -7.86 21.21 3.49
C PRO A 238 -7.33 21.37 2.05
N PHE A 239 -6.56 20.38 1.57
CA PHE A 239 -6.05 20.36 0.20
C PHE A 239 -7.18 20.11 -0.81
N ALA A 240 -8.04 19.12 -0.56
CA ALA A 240 -9.21 18.80 -1.37
C ALA A 240 -10.17 20.01 -1.47
N ASP A 241 -10.52 20.64 -0.34
CA ASP A 241 -11.41 21.79 -0.27
C ASP A 241 -10.87 23.01 -1.07
N ALA A 242 -9.55 23.14 -1.15
CA ALA A 242 -8.92 24.18 -1.94
C ALA A 242 -8.88 23.81 -3.43
N LEU A 243 -8.50 22.57 -3.76
CA LEU A 243 -8.39 22.08 -5.14
C LEU A 243 -9.74 22.10 -5.86
N GLU A 244 -10.83 21.70 -5.19
CA GLU A 244 -12.18 21.67 -5.76
C GLU A 244 -12.65 23.03 -6.29
N LYS A 245 -12.18 24.12 -5.67
CA LYS A 245 -12.55 25.49 -6.03
C LYS A 245 -11.73 26.07 -7.18
N LEU A 246 -10.64 25.39 -7.57
CA LEU A 246 -9.74 25.90 -8.60
C LEU A 246 -10.28 25.61 -10.01
N LYS A 247 -10.17 26.61 -10.86
CA LYS A 247 -10.30 26.44 -12.31
C LYS A 247 -8.98 25.96 -12.90
N PRO A 248 -8.98 25.41 -14.12
CA PRO A 248 -7.74 25.10 -14.82
C PRO A 248 -6.76 26.27 -14.81
N ASP A 249 -5.49 25.99 -14.55
CA ASP A 249 -4.37 26.93 -14.41
C ASP A 249 -4.46 27.93 -13.25
N GLN A 250 -5.52 27.90 -12.47
CA GLN A 250 -5.65 28.74 -11.29
C GLN A 250 -4.78 28.22 -10.14
N ILE A 251 -4.19 29.14 -9.36
CA ILE A 251 -3.36 28.83 -8.19
C ILE A 251 -4.13 29.20 -6.91
N SER A 252 -4.12 28.28 -5.94
CA SER A 252 -4.77 28.46 -4.64
C SER A 252 -4.13 29.59 -3.83
N GLU A 253 -4.82 30.07 -2.81
CA GLU A 253 -4.18 30.68 -1.66
C GLU A 253 -3.26 29.66 -0.95
N VAL A 254 -2.50 30.10 0.06
CA VAL A 254 -1.68 29.19 0.87
C VAL A 254 -2.60 28.32 1.71
N VAL A 255 -2.46 27.00 1.54
CA VAL A 255 -3.26 26.00 2.23
C VAL A 255 -2.39 25.34 3.31
N GLU A 256 -2.86 25.32 4.56
CA GLU A 256 -2.22 24.63 5.66
C GLU A 256 -2.81 23.21 5.78
N THR A 257 -1.94 22.21 5.84
CA THR A 257 -2.30 20.80 6.09
C THR A 257 -1.40 20.25 7.19
N GLU A 258 -1.66 19.03 7.61
CA GLU A 258 -0.78 18.31 8.54
C GLU A 258 0.64 18.05 7.99
N PHE A 259 0.84 18.11 6.66
CA PHE A 259 2.15 17.93 6.02
C PHE A 259 2.93 19.24 5.85
N GLY A 260 2.33 20.39 6.09
CA GLY A 260 2.93 21.71 5.92
C GLY A 260 2.04 22.68 5.16
N PHE A 261 2.67 23.60 4.46
CA PHE A 261 1.97 24.67 3.71
C PHE A 261 2.11 24.43 2.22
N HIS A 262 1.01 24.60 1.50
CA HIS A 262 0.92 24.34 0.07
C HIS A 262 0.43 25.57 -0.71
N ILE A 263 0.91 25.72 -1.94
CA ILE A 263 0.16 26.36 -3.02
C ILE A 263 -0.13 25.29 -4.07
N ILE A 264 -1.35 25.30 -4.60
CA ILE A 264 -1.88 24.25 -5.46
C ILE A 264 -2.26 24.89 -6.80
N GLN A 265 -1.91 24.27 -7.91
CA GLN A 265 -2.41 24.66 -9.22
C GLN A 265 -3.29 23.55 -9.78
N GLY A 266 -4.56 23.85 -10.07
CA GLY A 266 -5.45 22.96 -10.80
C GLY A 266 -4.99 22.87 -12.26
N ILE A 267 -4.83 21.64 -12.75
CA ILE A 267 -4.50 21.41 -14.18
C ILE A 267 -5.78 21.05 -14.91
N GLU A 268 -6.47 20.01 -14.47
CA GLU A 268 -7.64 19.47 -15.16
C GLU A 268 -8.53 18.70 -14.17
N LYS A 269 -9.84 18.81 -14.39
CA LYS A 269 -10.82 17.94 -13.74
C LYS A 269 -11.20 16.83 -14.74
N LEU A 270 -10.86 15.60 -14.40
CA LEU A 270 -11.14 14.40 -15.18
C LEU A 270 -12.52 13.82 -14.81
N PRO A 271 -13.05 12.84 -15.58
CA PRO A 271 -14.24 12.09 -15.19
C PRO A 271 -14.12 11.46 -13.79
N ASN A 272 -15.27 11.09 -13.18
CA ASN A 272 -15.34 10.44 -11.87
C ASN A 272 -14.74 11.25 -10.71
N ASN A 273 -14.84 12.59 -10.78
CA ASN A 273 -14.35 13.50 -9.75
C ASN A 273 -12.83 13.38 -9.47
N THR A 274 -12.08 12.93 -10.47
CA THR A 274 -10.62 12.82 -10.43
C THR A 274 -9.98 14.15 -10.85
N TYR A 275 -8.89 14.53 -10.21
CA TYR A 275 -8.22 15.81 -10.45
C TYR A 275 -6.75 15.60 -10.80
N ARG A 276 -6.29 16.31 -11.84
CA ARG A 276 -4.87 16.54 -12.09
C ARG A 276 -4.48 17.89 -11.50
N CYS A 277 -3.47 17.90 -10.70
CA CYS A 277 -2.96 19.11 -10.07
C CYS A 277 -1.45 19.04 -9.85
N ARG A 278 -0.87 20.16 -9.52
CA ARG A 278 0.49 20.25 -9.00
C ARG A 278 0.53 21.10 -7.77
N HIS A 279 1.51 20.87 -6.90
CA HIS A 279 1.65 21.64 -5.69
C HIS A 279 3.11 21.98 -5.37
N ILE A 280 3.31 22.97 -4.52
CA ILE A 280 4.57 23.26 -3.85
C ILE A 280 4.30 23.13 -2.36
N LEU A 281 4.99 22.20 -1.72
CA LEU A 281 4.95 21.97 -0.28
C LEU A 281 6.20 22.57 0.36
N ILE A 282 6.04 23.40 1.40
CA ILE A 282 7.12 23.82 2.28
C ILE A 282 6.70 23.61 3.72
N ARG A 283 7.59 23.02 4.52
CA ARG A 283 7.38 22.81 5.94
C ARG A 283 7.93 23.98 6.76
N PRO A 284 7.39 24.26 7.94
CA PRO A 284 8.01 25.18 8.88
C PRO A 284 9.46 24.71 9.18
N TYR A 285 10.40 25.64 9.11
CA TYR A 285 11.79 25.40 9.46
C TYR A 285 12.21 26.32 10.60
N TYR A 286 13.10 25.83 11.42
CA TYR A 286 13.56 26.53 12.62
C TYR A 286 15.05 26.85 12.52
N THR A 287 15.43 27.98 13.08
CA THR A 287 16.84 28.35 13.23
C THR A 287 17.50 27.49 14.31
N PRO A 288 18.85 27.35 14.28
CA PRO A 288 19.54 26.62 15.34
C PRO A 288 19.29 27.14 16.75
N SER A 289 19.04 28.46 16.91
CA SER A 289 18.73 29.06 18.21
C SER A 289 17.31 28.69 18.71
N GLU A 290 16.33 28.59 17.80
CA GLU A 290 14.98 28.16 18.13
C GLU A 290 14.92 26.69 18.55
N LEU A 291 15.68 25.83 17.90
CA LEU A 291 15.82 24.42 18.27
C LEU A 291 16.54 24.25 19.61
N ALA A 292 17.60 25.04 19.85
CA ALA A 292 18.35 25.00 21.09
C ALA A 292 17.51 25.35 22.33
N GLU A 293 16.45 26.16 22.20
CA GLU A 293 15.55 26.44 23.31
C GLU A 293 14.82 25.16 23.78
N SER A 294 14.28 24.38 22.85
CA SER A 294 13.63 23.10 23.14
C SER A 294 14.61 22.08 23.69
N ASP A 295 15.83 22.01 23.13
CA ASP A 295 16.89 21.12 23.63
C ASP A 295 17.24 21.44 25.08
N ASN A 296 17.46 22.72 25.41
CA ASN A 296 17.81 23.16 26.76
C ASN A 296 16.69 22.85 27.78
N LEU A 297 15.43 23.03 27.38
CA LEU A 297 14.29 22.64 28.21
C LEU A 297 14.29 21.14 28.51
N LEU A 298 14.43 20.32 27.47
CA LEU A 298 14.44 18.87 27.62
C LEU A 298 15.66 18.35 28.39
N ASP A 299 16.84 18.93 28.21
CA ASP A 299 18.03 18.60 29.00
C ASP A 299 17.85 18.95 30.47
N SER A 300 17.22 20.07 30.77
CA SER A 300 16.85 20.44 32.12
C SER A 300 15.90 19.44 32.77
N LEU A 301 14.87 18.99 32.02
CA LEU A 301 13.95 17.93 32.45
C LEU A 301 14.68 16.60 32.64
N ALA A 302 15.55 16.23 31.72
CA ALA A 302 16.35 15.00 31.84
C ALA A 302 17.22 15.00 33.10
N ASN A 303 17.80 16.15 33.45
CA ASN A 303 18.59 16.29 34.69
C ASN A 303 17.73 16.18 35.96
N LEU A 304 16.53 16.76 35.96
CA LEU A 304 15.59 16.62 37.07
C LEU A 304 15.12 15.16 37.24
N ILE A 305 14.90 14.46 36.13
CA ILE A 305 14.54 13.04 36.14
C ILE A 305 15.70 12.19 36.67
N ARG A 306 16.92 12.42 36.20
CA ARG A 306 18.12 11.69 36.68
C ARG A 306 18.44 11.92 38.16
N SER A 307 18.01 13.06 38.71
CA SER A 307 18.16 13.37 40.15
C SER A 307 16.94 12.95 40.98
N ASP A 308 16.01 12.16 40.42
CA ASP A 308 14.77 11.75 41.06
C ASP A 308 13.89 12.92 41.57
N SER A 309 14.10 14.12 41.10
CA SER A 309 13.30 15.30 41.48
C SER A 309 11.91 15.29 40.86
N ILE A 310 11.75 14.65 39.70
CA ILE A 310 10.48 14.41 39.00
C ILE A 310 10.53 13.05 38.33
N THR A 311 9.41 12.35 38.25
CA THR A 311 9.34 11.11 37.48
C THR A 311 9.22 11.40 35.98
N PHE A 312 9.69 10.46 35.15
CA PHE A 312 9.59 10.61 33.69
C PHE A 312 8.13 10.75 33.23
N GLU A 313 7.26 9.96 33.83
CA GLU A 313 5.82 9.92 33.54
C GLU A 313 5.14 11.27 33.84
N LYS A 314 5.50 11.90 34.97
CA LYS A 314 5.01 13.23 35.34
C LYS A 314 5.56 14.29 34.38
N ALA A 315 6.85 14.23 34.06
CA ALA A 315 7.46 15.16 33.10
C ALA A 315 6.84 15.03 31.72
N ALA A 316 6.54 13.78 31.26
CA ALA A 316 5.85 13.55 30.00
C ALA A 316 4.45 14.18 30.01
N LEU A 317 3.68 13.96 31.06
CA LEU A 317 2.33 14.49 31.21
C LEU A 317 2.29 16.05 31.18
N GLU A 318 3.26 16.69 31.85
CA GLU A 318 3.28 18.14 31.99
C GLU A 318 3.92 18.85 30.76
N HIS A 319 4.91 18.25 30.14
CA HIS A 319 5.78 18.96 29.17
C HIS A 319 5.80 18.36 27.76
N SER A 320 5.38 17.10 27.55
CA SER A 320 5.38 16.52 26.21
C SER A 320 4.33 17.16 25.30
N ASP A 321 4.70 17.42 24.08
CA ASP A 321 3.78 17.85 23.02
C ASP A 321 3.20 16.67 22.21
N ASP A 322 3.70 15.44 22.44
CA ASP A 322 3.12 14.25 21.85
C ASP A 322 1.80 13.87 22.53
N VAL A 323 0.72 13.97 21.76
CA VAL A 323 -0.64 13.76 22.27
C VAL A 323 -0.96 12.29 22.57
N TYR A 324 -0.26 11.35 21.92
CA TYR A 324 -0.55 9.93 22.03
C TYR A 324 0.11 9.30 23.26
N SER A 325 1.42 9.49 23.43
CA SER A 325 2.15 8.92 24.57
C SER A 325 2.03 9.73 25.86
N LYS A 326 1.74 11.05 25.76
CA LYS A 326 1.67 11.98 26.89
C LYS A 326 0.83 11.46 28.06
N GLN A 327 -0.37 10.95 27.78
CA GLN A 327 -1.30 10.45 28.79
C GLN A 327 -0.89 9.07 29.36
N ASN A 328 0.01 8.37 28.68
CA ASN A 328 0.54 7.07 29.07
C ASN A 328 1.98 7.18 29.61
N GLY A 329 2.29 8.28 30.28
CA GLY A 329 3.61 8.49 30.89
C GLY A 329 4.76 8.56 29.88
N GLY A 330 4.48 8.90 28.65
CA GLY A 330 5.44 8.95 27.57
C GLY A 330 5.74 7.60 26.91
N LEU A 331 5.11 6.50 27.35
CA LEU A 331 5.33 5.16 26.77
C LEU A 331 4.87 5.16 25.31
N VAL A 332 5.79 4.85 24.42
CA VAL A 332 5.53 4.83 22.97
C VAL A 332 4.77 3.58 22.58
N SER A 333 3.82 3.74 21.69
CA SER A 333 3.07 2.65 21.08
C SER A 333 3.06 2.78 19.56
N ASN A 334 2.67 1.72 18.87
CA ASN A 334 2.58 1.72 17.41
C ASN A 334 1.42 2.58 16.85
N HIS A 335 0.64 3.25 17.70
CA HIS A 335 -0.43 4.17 17.25
C HIS A 335 0.09 5.26 16.32
N ASP A 336 1.25 5.84 16.65
CA ASP A 336 1.89 6.89 15.85
C ASP A 336 2.34 6.37 14.47
N ILE A 337 2.68 5.09 14.39
CA ILE A 337 3.13 4.43 13.15
C ILE A 337 1.92 4.04 12.28
N LEU A 338 0.80 3.67 12.90
CA LEU A 338 -0.40 3.19 12.21
C LEU A 338 -1.17 4.28 11.47
N GLU A 339 -1.17 5.53 11.94
CA GLU A 339 -1.71 6.66 11.19
C GLU A 339 -0.94 6.91 9.88
N ALA A 340 0.36 6.55 9.84
CA ALA A 340 1.22 6.73 8.66
C ALA A 340 1.19 5.55 7.68
N GLN A 341 0.82 4.35 8.11
CA GLN A 341 0.86 3.10 7.32
C GLN A 341 -0.48 2.37 7.31
N GLN A 342 -1.56 3.01 6.92
CA GLN A 342 -2.86 2.33 6.70
C GLN A 342 -3.12 1.04 7.52
N ALA A 343 -3.89 1.17 8.56
CA ALA A 343 -4.86 0.28 9.24
C ALA A 343 -4.80 -1.27 9.12
N TYR A 344 -3.92 -1.87 8.37
CA TYR A 344 -3.97 -3.32 8.11
C TYR A 344 -3.44 -4.19 9.25
N GLN A 345 -2.69 -3.63 10.20
CA GLN A 345 -2.21 -4.32 11.40
C GLN A 345 -2.66 -3.66 12.72
N ALA A 346 -3.70 -2.86 12.66
CA ALA A 346 -4.14 -1.97 13.73
C ALA A 346 -4.87 -2.63 14.90
N SER A 347 -4.99 -3.96 14.96
CA SER A 347 -5.74 -4.61 16.03
C SER A 347 -5.00 -4.71 17.38
N LEU A 348 -3.71 -4.39 17.42
CA LEU A 348 -2.88 -4.63 18.59
C LEU A 348 -2.01 -3.41 18.92
N THR A 349 -2.29 -2.76 20.05
CA THR A 349 -1.39 -1.74 20.60
C THR A 349 -0.10 -2.41 21.04
N GLN A 350 0.96 -2.24 20.25
CA GLN A 350 2.28 -2.75 20.55
C GLN A 350 3.14 -1.66 21.17
N THR A 351 3.84 -2.01 22.23
CA THR A 351 4.85 -1.15 22.89
C THR A 351 6.26 -1.69 22.75
N LYS A 352 6.41 -2.84 22.07
CA LYS A 352 7.67 -3.52 21.78
C LYS A 352 8.03 -3.27 20.32
N PHE A 353 9.19 -2.71 20.07
CA PHE A 353 9.61 -2.32 18.71
C PHE A 353 10.87 -3.06 18.31
N TYR A 354 10.89 -3.62 17.12
CA TYR A 354 12.12 -4.05 16.46
C TYR A 354 12.95 -2.84 16.06
N LYS A 355 14.25 -3.02 15.99
CA LYS A 355 15.19 -1.98 15.56
C LYS A 355 14.79 -1.29 14.24
N GLU A 356 14.29 -2.06 13.29
CA GLU A 356 13.92 -1.61 11.95
C GLU A 356 12.73 -0.64 11.95
N TYR A 357 11.89 -0.69 12.99
CA TYR A 357 10.73 0.20 13.14
C TYR A 357 11.01 1.44 13.99
N LEU A 358 12.21 1.54 14.55
CA LEU A 358 12.61 2.73 15.29
C LEU A 358 13.12 3.81 14.33
N MET A 359 12.75 5.06 14.61
CA MET A 359 13.40 6.18 13.93
C MET A 359 14.91 6.12 14.18
N PRO A 360 15.75 6.37 13.16
CA PRO A 360 17.21 6.26 13.31
C PRO A 360 17.80 7.09 14.47
N ALA A 361 17.23 8.27 14.72
CA ALA A 361 17.65 9.13 15.82
C ALA A 361 17.30 8.53 17.19
N ASP A 362 16.08 7.98 17.33
CA ASP A 362 15.61 7.31 18.55
C ASP A 362 16.46 6.07 18.84
N TYR A 363 16.70 5.21 17.85
CA TYR A 363 17.59 4.06 18.00
C TYR A 363 19.00 4.45 18.44
N ASN A 364 19.57 5.50 17.84
CA ASN A 364 20.91 5.98 18.19
C ASN A 364 20.99 6.50 19.64
N ALA A 365 19.91 7.07 20.16
CA ALA A 365 19.82 7.46 21.56
C ALA A 365 19.65 6.24 22.47
N LEU A 366 18.68 5.35 22.18
CA LEU A 366 18.33 4.19 22.99
C LEU A 366 19.47 3.18 23.17
N ARG A 367 20.20 2.84 22.09
CA ARG A 367 21.30 1.86 22.10
C ARG A 367 22.44 2.21 23.05
N ARG A 368 22.52 3.47 23.53
CA ARG A 368 23.55 3.95 24.45
C ARG A 368 23.10 3.93 25.92
N LEU A 369 21.80 3.66 26.16
CA LEU A 369 21.20 3.69 27.47
C LEU A 369 21.14 2.29 28.08
N LYS A 370 21.23 2.23 29.40
CA LYS A 370 20.83 1.09 30.18
C LYS A 370 19.36 1.20 30.55
N LYS A 371 18.75 0.08 30.91
CA LYS A 371 17.36 0.03 31.38
C LYS A 371 17.14 1.06 32.51
N GLY A 372 16.13 1.90 32.31
CA GLY A 372 15.75 2.99 33.24
C GLY A 372 16.48 4.32 32.96
N GLU A 373 17.57 4.35 32.19
CA GLU A 373 18.29 5.60 31.88
C GLU A 373 17.54 6.48 30.88
N VAL A 374 17.81 7.78 30.98
CA VAL A 374 17.23 8.83 30.09
C VAL A 374 18.34 9.48 29.28
N SER A 375 18.09 9.69 28.00
CA SER A 375 19.01 10.36 27.07
C SER A 375 19.19 11.87 27.39
N ASN A 376 20.17 12.50 26.79
CA ASN A 376 20.16 13.94 26.60
C ASN A 376 19.17 14.29 25.49
N ALA A 377 18.82 15.57 25.38
CA ALA A 377 18.01 16.06 24.28
C ALA A 377 18.74 15.86 22.94
N TYR A 378 17.97 15.57 21.91
CA TYR A 378 18.44 15.49 20.54
C TYR A 378 17.35 15.93 19.57
N GLN A 379 17.77 16.48 18.45
CA GLN A 379 16.88 16.95 17.39
C GLN A 379 16.52 15.80 16.45
N THR A 380 15.27 15.74 16.05
CA THR A 380 14.73 14.75 15.13
C THR A 380 13.51 15.31 14.39
N THR A 381 12.79 14.46 13.69
CA THR A 381 11.50 14.78 13.09
C THR A 381 10.44 13.83 13.60
N ASP A 382 9.18 14.24 13.55
CA ASP A 382 8.04 13.33 13.67
C ASP A 382 7.78 12.55 12.35
N MET A 383 6.79 11.70 12.34
CA MET A 383 6.38 10.93 11.15
C MET A 383 5.88 11.82 10.00
N LYS A 384 5.49 13.06 10.29
CA LYS A 384 5.07 14.07 9.31
C LYS A 384 6.24 14.96 8.85
N ASN A 385 7.47 14.63 9.24
CA ASN A 385 8.71 15.39 8.99
C ASN A 385 8.74 16.80 9.63
N ASN A 386 7.98 17.05 10.69
CA ASN A 386 8.11 18.27 11.47
C ASN A 386 9.32 18.16 12.41
N GLN A 387 10.16 19.19 12.44
CA GLN A 387 11.32 19.25 13.32
C GLN A 387 10.88 19.40 14.78
N LEU A 388 11.48 18.64 15.67
CA LEU A 388 11.26 18.68 17.11
C LEU A 388 12.50 18.21 17.87
N SER A 389 12.53 18.49 19.17
CA SER A 389 13.51 17.95 20.13
C SER A 389 12.87 16.82 20.93
N LYS A 390 13.68 15.85 21.33
CA LYS A 390 13.23 14.66 22.04
C LYS A 390 14.22 14.23 23.10
N ILE A 391 13.73 13.69 24.22
CA ILE A 391 14.46 12.80 25.13
C ILE A 391 13.76 11.47 25.20
N VAL A 392 14.52 10.38 25.36
CA VAL A 392 13.99 9.02 25.49
C VAL A 392 14.45 8.37 26.77
N LYS A 393 13.59 7.54 27.35
CA LYS A 393 13.90 6.65 28.48
C LYS A 393 13.82 5.21 27.97
N LEU A 394 14.89 4.45 28.15
CA LEU A 394 14.87 3.02 27.88
C LEU A 394 14.13 2.29 29.01
N VAL A 395 12.92 1.82 28.69
CA VAL A 395 12.09 1.10 29.67
C VAL A 395 12.54 -0.35 29.80
N ASP A 396 12.72 -1.03 28.67
CA ASP A 396 13.23 -2.39 28.63
C ASP A 396 13.90 -2.72 27.28
N VAL A 397 14.76 -3.73 27.29
CA VAL A 397 15.28 -4.40 26.10
C VAL A 397 15.02 -5.89 26.26
N ILE A 398 14.26 -6.45 25.36
CA ILE A 398 14.00 -7.87 25.29
C ILE A 398 15.01 -8.48 24.32
N PRO A 399 15.95 -9.32 24.81
CA PRO A 399 16.97 -9.91 23.94
C PRO A 399 16.34 -10.79 22.86
N SER A 400 17.07 -11.03 21.78
CA SER A 400 16.65 -12.02 20.79
C SER A 400 16.49 -13.39 21.43
N HIS A 401 15.36 -14.04 21.19
CA HIS A 401 14.99 -15.32 21.77
C HIS A 401 14.16 -16.18 20.81
N THR A 402 14.05 -17.47 21.11
CA THR A 402 13.09 -18.33 20.42
C THR A 402 11.68 -17.99 20.93
N ALA A 403 10.72 -17.83 20.05
CA ALA A 403 9.34 -17.45 20.41
C ALA A 403 8.76 -18.33 21.52
N THR A 404 8.07 -17.70 22.47
CA THR A 404 7.39 -18.34 23.59
C THR A 404 5.94 -17.87 23.69
N LEU A 405 5.05 -18.73 24.24
CA LEU A 405 3.65 -18.34 24.44
C LEU A 405 3.48 -17.19 25.45
N ASP A 406 4.40 -17.06 26.39
CA ASP A 406 4.29 -16.05 27.45
C ASP A 406 4.68 -14.65 26.95
N GLU A 407 5.65 -14.54 26.06
CA GLU A 407 6.18 -13.26 25.59
C GLU A 407 5.66 -12.86 24.20
N ASP A 408 5.33 -13.86 23.34
CA ASP A 408 5.05 -13.65 21.91
C ASP A 408 3.66 -14.14 21.50
N TYR A 409 2.73 -14.24 22.45
CA TYR A 409 1.40 -14.82 22.24
C TYR A 409 0.70 -14.26 21.01
N LEU A 410 0.71 -12.95 20.82
CA LEU A 410 0.00 -12.30 19.70
C LEU A 410 0.58 -12.68 18.34
N MET A 411 1.90 -12.77 18.23
CA MET A 411 2.57 -13.22 17.00
C MET A 411 2.24 -14.68 16.71
N ILE A 412 2.21 -15.51 17.74
CA ILE A 412 1.87 -16.94 17.64
C ILE A 412 0.39 -17.11 17.30
N GLU A 413 -0.49 -16.30 17.88
CA GLU A 413 -1.92 -16.28 17.60
C GLU A 413 -2.19 -15.92 16.14
N GLU A 414 -1.53 -14.87 15.62
CA GLU A 414 -1.63 -14.49 14.20
C GLU A 414 -1.17 -15.62 13.28
N ALA A 415 -0.01 -16.23 13.55
CA ALA A 415 0.49 -17.35 12.78
C ALA A 415 -0.45 -18.57 12.82
N ALA A 416 -0.99 -18.88 14.00
CA ALA A 416 -1.96 -19.95 14.19
C ALA A 416 -3.28 -19.68 13.47
N LEU A 417 -3.77 -18.43 13.53
CA LEU A 417 -4.97 -18.01 12.83
C LEU A 417 -4.81 -18.11 11.32
N GLU A 418 -3.69 -17.63 10.77
CA GLU A 418 -3.41 -17.73 9.33
C GLU A 418 -3.27 -19.18 8.87
N HIS A 419 -2.64 -20.04 9.69
CA HIS A 419 -2.58 -21.49 9.44
C HIS A 419 -3.99 -22.11 9.42
N LYS A 420 -4.84 -21.75 10.39
CA LYS A 420 -6.23 -22.22 10.46
C LYS A 420 -7.06 -21.69 9.28
N LYS A 421 -6.95 -20.41 8.94
CA LYS A 421 -7.63 -19.84 7.77
C LYS A 421 -7.29 -20.59 6.49
N ARG A 422 -6.01 -20.90 6.28
CA ARG A 422 -5.56 -21.67 5.11
C ARG A 422 -6.16 -23.08 5.10
N ALA A 423 -6.14 -23.76 6.24
CA ALA A 423 -6.67 -25.13 6.34
C ALA A 423 -8.20 -25.17 6.10
N GLU A 424 -8.96 -24.26 6.71
CA GLU A 424 -10.40 -24.18 6.55
C GLU A 424 -10.78 -23.71 5.13
N TYR A 425 -10.03 -22.80 4.54
CA TYR A 425 -10.21 -22.37 3.16
C TYR A 425 -9.98 -23.53 2.18
N ASN A 426 -8.88 -24.29 2.33
CA ASN A 426 -8.58 -25.44 1.48
C ASN A 426 -9.66 -26.50 1.56
N LYS A 427 -10.12 -26.82 2.77
CA LYS A 427 -11.23 -27.76 2.98
C LYS A 427 -12.55 -27.28 2.35
N TRP A 428 -12.87 -26.00 2.50
CA TRP A 428 -14.04 -25.40 1.86
C TRP A 428 -13.92 -25.48 0.34
N LEU A 429 -12.75 -25.13 -0.19
CA LEU A 429 -12.45 -25.12 -1.62
C LEU A 429 -12.56 -26.51 -2.23
N GLU A 430 -11.97 -27.55 -1.61
CA GLU A 430 -12.07 -28.95 -2.07
C GLU A 430 -13.54 -29.39 -2.13
N GLY A 431 -14.34 -29.02 -1.12
CA GLY A 431 -15.79 -29.29 -1.14
C GLY A 431 -16.52 -28.57 -2.28
N LYS A 432 -16.11 -27.35 -2.65
CA LYS A 432 -16.67 -26.63 -3.80
C LYS A 432 -16.23 -27.20 -5.14
N ILE A 433 -14.99 -27.62 -5.26
CA ILE A 433 -14.48 -28.34 -6.45
C ILE A 433 -15.26 -29.64 -6.67
N GLU A 434 -15.51 -30.39 -5.61
CA GLU A 434 -16.28 -31.64 -5.70
C GLU A 434 -17.73 -31.41 -6.15
N ALA A 435 -18.37 -30.36 -5.63
CA ALA A 435 -19.78 -30.06 -5.92
C ALA A 435 -20.01 -29.38 -7.30
N MET A 436 -19.01 -28.71 -7.85
CA MET A 436 -19.15 -27.93 -9.09
C MET A 436 -19.03 -28.81 -10.33
N TYR A 437 -19.74 -28.43 -11.40
CA TYR A 437 -19.49 -29.00 -12.72
C TYR A 437 -18.13 -28.53 -13.26
N ILE A 438 -17.23 -29.46 -13.47
CA ILE A 438 -15.90 -29.21 -14.02
C ILE A 438 -15.62 -30.23 -15.12
N ARG A 439 -15.20 -29.71 -16.26
CA ARG A 439 -14.73 -30.52 -17.40
C ARG A 439 -13.38 -29.98 -17.84
N ILE A 440 -12.39 -30.85 -17.87
CA ILE A 440 -11.06 -30.57 -18.42
C ILE A 440 -10.89 -31.45 -19.66
N GLU A 441 -10.38 -30.89 -20.74
CA GLU A 441 -10.08 -31.65 -21.96
C GLU A 441 -8.99 -32.72 -21.69
N PRO A 442 -9.09 -33.91 -22.31
CA PRO A 442 -8.25 -35.05 -21.95
C PRO A 442 -6.73 -34.78 -21.92
N GLU A 443 -6.26 -33.99 -22.85
CA GLU A 443 -4.83 -33.65 -23.01
C GLU A 443 -4.30 -32.71 -21.90
N PHE A 444 -5.17 -32.07 -21.08
CA PHE A 444 -4.84 -31.18 -19.97
C PHE A 444 -5.13 -31.84 -18.61
N ARG A 445 -5.55 -33.10 -18.56
CA ARG A 445 -5.84 -33.78 -17.29
C ARG A 445 -4.60 -34.33 -16.60
N GLU A 446 -3.55 -34.59 -17.36
CA GLU A 446 -2.29 -35.07 -16.83
C GLU A 446 -1.47 -33.92 -16.28
N GLY A 447 -1.31 -33.85 -14.97
CA GLY A 447 -0.56 -32.78 -14.30
C GLY A 447 -0.62 -32.90 -12.79
N GLU A 448 0.25 -32.17 -12.11
CA GLU A 448 0.22 -32.01 -10.66
C GLU A 448 -0.73 -30.87 -10.29
N TRP A 449 -1.80 -31.23 -9.61
CA TRP A 449 -2.82 -30.28 -9.10
C TRP A 449 -2.57 -30.00 -7.63
N GLU A 450 -2.68 -28.75 -7.23
CA GLU A 450 -2.55 -28.33 -5.83
C GLU A 450 -3.76 -28.80 -5.00
N TYR A 451 -4.95 -28.70 -5.60
CA TYR A 451 -6.19 -29.14 -4.96
C TYR A 451 -6.72 -30.42 -5.60
N LYS A 452 -7.30 -31.27 -4.75
CA LYS A 452 -7.90 -32.53 -5.21
C LYS A 452 -9.28 -32.29 -5.82
N GLY A 453 -9.66 -33.18 -6.75
CA GLY A 453 -11.03 -33.21 -7.29
C GLY A 453 -11.24 -32.47 -8.60
N TRP A 454 -10.22 -31.81 -9.17
CA TRP A 454 -10.33 -31.17 -10.49
C TRP A 454 -10.62 -32.17 -11.61
N VAL A 455 -9.98 -33.31 -11.59
CA VAL A 455 -10.19 -34.39 -12.56
C VAL A 455 -11.19 -35.40 -11.98
N LYS A 456 -12.37 -35.45 -12.61
CA LYS A 456 -13.48 -36.35 -12.24
C LYS A 456 -13.55 -37.54 -13.19
#